data_acf93787651f6c09fe09768ef1b1cba5
#
_entry.id   acf93787651f6c09fe09768ef1b1cba5
#
_cell.length_a   1.000
_cell.length_b   1.000
_cell.length_c   1.000
_cell.angle_alpha   90.00
_cell.angle_beta   90.00
_cell.angle_gamma   90.00
#
_symmetry.space_group_name_H-M   'P 1'
#
loop_
_entity.id
_entity.type
_entity.pdbx_description
1 polymer ?
#
loop_
_entity_poly.entity_id
_entity_poly.type
_entity_poly.pdbx_seq_one_letter_code
_entity_poly.pdbx_strand_id
1 'polypeptide(L)'
;QKKGFQSTALAQSVLAAAMNIEDLTPILPVVKEIGYKHCALQVLPEHYPIVGENLLAAIQEVVGIDENHPIIQTWAKAYGVIADAFIMVEKEIYEGMAWDGFKPFKVSKIETVTPDIKAFTVTSETQDLSQFTPGQYITVDIESEKLPYKAKRHYSIVDGGKDFLTFGVKRDVNEGHEGEVSTALHDEVHEGDTLYLSAPVGGFKIHHPERPQLFLGSGVGITPLISMYRQVAGDAVSAQMIHVAATETAAAFVPELEHITASGKNNHLHIHLRDREGYLEADELKMYLSDNTEVYVCGGTAFLQSMLKSLQALGVEQERVHFETFVPRLSVPV
;
A
#
# COMPACT_ATOMS: atom_id res chain seq x y z
N GLN A 1 3.12 -15.98 -2.98
CA GLN A 1 2.61 -17.26 -3.54
C GLN A 1 2.39 -18.32 -2.45
N LYS A 2 3.30 -18.48 -1.48
CA LYS A 2 3.20 -19.51 -0.42
C LYS A 2 1.91 -19.46 0.44
N LYS A 3 1.20 -18.32 0.49
CA LYS A 3 -0.06 -18.16 1.24
C LYS A 3 -1.35 -18.23 0.38
N GLY A 4 -1.26 -18.50 -0.93
CA GLY A 4 -2.41 -18.61 -1.83
C GLY A 4 -3.19 -17.31 -2.11
N PHE A 5 -2.85 -16.20 -1.47
CA PHE A 5 -3.59 -14.92 -1.61
C PHE A 5 -3.56 -14.36 -3.03
N GLN A 6 -2.44 -14.51 -3.76
CA GLN A 6 -2.32 -13.95 -5.11
C GLN A 6 -3.19 -14.69 -6.13
N SER A 7 -3.25 -16.01 -6.08
CA SER A 7 -4.10 -16.80 -6.98
C SER A 7 -5.58 -16.53 -6.72
N THR A 8 -5.97 -16.43 -5.46
CA THR A 8 -7.35 -16.05 -5.08
C THR A 8 -7.69 -14.64 -5.55
N ALA A 9 -6.80 -13.66 -5.34
CA ALA A 9 -7.02 -12.29 -5.77
C ALA A 9 -7.12 -12.18 -7.31
N LEU A 10 -6.30 -12.91 -8.06
CA LEU A 10 -6.39 -12.97 -9.52
C LEU A 10 -7.74 -13.53 -9.96
N ALA A 11 -8.16 -14.68 -9.41
CA ALA A 11 -9.44 -15.28 -9.75
C ALA A 11 -10.63 -14.37 -9.44
N GLN A 12 -10.61 -13.69 -8.29
CA GLN A 12 -11.64 -12.72 -7.90
C GLN A 12 -11.66 -11.49 -8.82
N SER A 13 -10.50 -10.99 -9.22
CA SER A 13 -10.39 -9.84 -10.14
C SER A 13 -10.94 -10.18 -11.51
N VAL A 14 -10.58 -11.36 -12.05
CA VAL A 14 -11.09 -11.84 -13.34
C VAL A 14 -12.61 -12.06 -13.29
N LEU A 15 -13.12 -12.65 -12.20
CA LEU A 15 -14.56 -12.87 -12.02
C LEU A 15 -15.32 -11.54 -11.94
N ALA A 16 -14.82 -10.58 -11.13
CA ALA A 16 -15.44 -9.26 -11.00
C ALA A 16 -15.48 -8.52 -12.34
N ALA A 17 -14.41 -8.60 -13.14
CA ALA A 17 -14.36 -8.02 -14.47
C ALA A 17 -15.30 -8.73 -15.44
N ALA A 18 -15.36 -10.05 -15.41
CA ALA A 18 -16.27 -10.83 -16.26
C ALA A 18 -17.75 -10.53 -15.95
N MET A 19 -18.11 -10.34 -14.69
CA MET A 19 -19.47 -9.96 -14.28
C MET A 19 -19.86 -8.54 -14.73
N ASN A 20 -18.91 -7.69 -15.06
CA ASN A 20 -19.10 -6.31 -15.54
C ASN A 20 -18.64 -6.13 -17.00
N ILE A 21 -18.58 -7.21 -17.79
CA ILE A 21 -17.92 -7.20 -19.11
C ILE A 21 -18.60 -6.26 -20.12
N GLU A 22 -19.89 -5.99 -19.99
CA GLU A 22 -20.63 -5.06 -20.84
C GLU A 22 -20.34 -3.59 -20.51
N ASP A 23 -19.99 -3.30 -19.25
CA ASP A 23 -19.58 -1.97 -18.78
C ASP A 23 -18.59 -2.12 -17.61
N LEU A 24 -17.31 -1.88 -17.86
CA LEU A 24 -16.25 -1.97 -16.85
C LEU A 24 -16.15 -0.73 -15.96
N THR A 25 -16.92 0.33 -16.24
CA THR A 25 -16.86 1.59 -15.47
C THR A 25 -16.98 1.40 -13.95
N PRO A 26 -17.89 0.54 -13.43
CA PRO A 26 -18.02 0.35 -11.98
C PRO A 26 -16.77 -0.24 -11.29
N ILE A 27 -15.94 -0.97 -12.04
CA ILE A 27 -14.74 -1.62 -11.50
C ILE A 27 -13.44 -0.88 -11.81
N LEU A 28 -13.48 0.19 -12.61
CA LEU A 28 -12.28 0.98 -12.96
C LEU A 28 -11.49 1.46 -11.73
N PRO A 29 -12.10 1.89 -10.61
CA PRO A 29 -11.34 2.24 -9.41
C PRO A 29 -10.50 1.07 -8.88
N VAL A 30 -11.04 -0.16 -8.88
CA VAL A 30 -10.32 -1.37 -8.47
C VAL A 30 -9.23 -1.73 -9.47
N VAL A 31 -9.51 -1.62 -10.77
CA VAL A 31 -8.52 -1.82 -11.86
C VAL A 31 -7.35 -0.86 -11.68
N LYS A 32 -7.62 0.40 -11.34
CA LYS A 32 -6.57 1.41 -11.11
C LYS A 32 -5.69 1.08 -9.91
N GLU A 33 -6.28 0.63 -8.80
CA GLU A 33 -5.53 0.21 -7.61
C GLU A 33 -4.63 -1.01 -7.90
N ILE A 34 -5.11 -1.96 -8.67
CA ILE A 34 -4.30 -3.10 -9.13
C ILE A 34 -3.22 -2.61 -10.10
N GLY A 35 -3.55 -1.71 -11.02
CA GLY A 35 -2.64 -1.11 -11.98
C GLY A 35 -1.44 -0.43 -11.33
N TYR A 36 -1.63 0.29 -10.22
CA TYR A 36 -0.51 0.83 -9.44
C TYR A 36 0.47 -0.26 -8.98
N LYS A 37 -0.04 -1.39 -8.48
CA LYS A 37 0.80 -2.52 -8.06
C LYS A 37 1.51 -3.20 -9.23
N HIS A 38 0.82 -3.33 -10.36
CA HIS A 38 1.40 -3.85 -11.59
C HIS A 38 2.54 -2.95 -12.09
N CYS A 39 2.33 -1.65 -12.19
CA CYS A 39 3.36 -0.70 -12.61
C CYS A 39 4.56 -0.68 -11.65
N ALA A 40 4.30 -0.74 -10.33
CA ALA A 40 5.35 -0.85 -9.32
C ALA A 40 6.20 -2.13 -9.46
N LEU A 41 5.63 -3.20 -10.01
CA LEU A 41 6.32 -4.48 -10.27
C LEU A 41 6.87 -4.59 -11.68
N GLN A 42 6.68 -3.58 -12.52
CA GLN A 42 7.04 -3.56 -13.95
C GLN A 42 6.31 -4.65 -14.76
N VAL A 43 5.02 -4.79 -14.55
CA VAL A 43 4.16 -5.57 -15.44
C VAL A 43 3.96 -4.79 -16.73
N LEU A 44 4.24 -5.43 -17.86
CA LEU A 44 4.20 -4.85 -19.21
C LEU A 44 3.11 -5.52 -20.05
N PRO A 45 2.63 -4.90 -21.14
CA PRO A 45 1.60 -5.47 -22.01
C PRO A 45 1.91 -6.90 -22.51
N GLU A 46 3.18 -7.21 -22.78
CA GLU A 46 3.62 -8.54 -23.23
C GLU A 46 3.45 -9.65 -22.20
N HIS A 47 3.21 -9.33 -20.93
CA HIS A 47 2.96 -10.33 -19.89
C HIS A 47 1.50 -10.84 -19.89
N TYR A 48 0.55 -10.05 -20.42
CA TYR A 48 -0.88 -10.40 -20.42
C TYR A 48 -1.23 -11.65 -21.24
N PRO A 49 -0.69 -11.88 -22.44
CA PRO A 49 -0.90 -13.13 -23.16
C PRO A 49 -0.50 -14.36 -22.35
N ILE A 50 0.64 -14.32 -21.62
CA ILE A 50 1.12 -15.43 -20.81
C ILE A 50 0.10 -15.77 -19.71
N VAL A 51 -0.46 -14.75 -19.03
CA VAL A 51 -1.50 -14.94 -18.00
C VAL A 51 -2.77 -15.49 -18.61
N GLY A 52 -3.19 -14.98 -19.78
CA GLY A 52 -4.36 -15.43 -20.50
C GLY A 52 -4.29 -16.90 -20.91
N GLU A 53 -3.19 -17.34 -21.51
CA GLU A 53 -2.95 -18.74 -21.90
C GLU A 53 -3.05 -19.67 -20.68
N ASN A 54 -2.39 -19.33 -19.57
CA ASN A 54 -2.45 -20.14 -18.35
C ASN A 54 -3.85 -20.14 -17.71
N LEU A 55 -4.57 -19.03 -17.73
CA LEU A 55 -5.96 -18.96 -17.25
C LEU A 55 -6.88 -19.86 -18.05
N LEU A 56 -6.82 -19.79 -19.38
CA LEU A 56 -7.64 -20.62 -20.25
C LEU A 56 -7.31 -22.11 -20.10
N ALA A 57 -6.02 -22.47 -20.01
CA ALA A 57 -5.60 -23.84 -19.74
C ALA A 57 -6.14 -24.36 -18.39
N ALA A 58 -6.11 -23.54 -17.35
CA ALA A 58 -6.67 -23.91 -16.04
C ALA A 58 -8.20 -24.12 -16.10
N ILE A 59 -8.94 -23.27 -16.85
CA ILE A 59 -10.38 -23.46 -17.06
C ILE A 59 -10.65 -24.77 -17.80
N GLN A 60 -9.89 -25.07 -18.85
CA GLN A 60 -10.02 -26.33 -19.61
C GLN A 60 -9.84 -27.55 -18.70
N GLU A 61 -8.78 -27.53 -17.88
CA GLU A 61 -8.47 -28.64 -16.96
C GLU A 61 -9.59 -28.84 -15.90
N VAL A 62 -10.04 -27.76 -15.28
CA VAL A 62 -11.06 -27.81 -14.21
C VAL A 62 -12.44 -28.21 -14.74
N VAL A 63 -12.81 -27.70 -15.90
CA VAL A 63 -14.14 -27.96 -16.51
C VAL A 63 -14.17 -29.24 -17.36
N GLY A 64 -13.00 -29.74 -17.77
CA GLY A 64 -12.87 -30.95 -18.61
C GLY A 64 -13.32 -30.73 -20.07
N ILE A 65 -13.02 -29.55 -20.63
CA ILE A 65 -13.38 -29.14 -22.00
C ILE A 65 -12.12 -28.83 -22.82
N ASP A 66 -12.19 -28.98 -24.14
CA ASP A 66 -11.05 -28.70 -25.03
C ASP A 66 -10.96 -27.21 -25.46
N GLU A 67 -9.87 -26.87 -26.13
CA GLU A 67 -9.59 -25.49 -26.56
C GLU A 67 -10.59 -24.92 -27.56
N ASN A 68 -11.29 -25.78 -28.32
CA ASN A 68 -12.27 -25.39 -29.33
C ASN A 68 -13.70 -25.23 -28.77
N HIS A 69 -13.88 -25.57 -27.49
CA HIS A 69 -15.17 -25.46 -26.84
C HIS A 69 -15.67 -24.01 -26.80
N PRO A 70 -16.96 -23.71 -27.12
CA PRO A 70 -17.49 -22.35 -27.14
C PRO A 70 -17.28 -21.55 -25.88
N ILE A 71 -17.26 -22.18 -24.69
CA ILE A 71 -16.99 -21.55 -23.42
C ILE A 71 -15.55 -21.00 -23.38
N ILE A 72 -14.58 -21.78 -23.85
CA ILE A 72 -13.17 -21.33 -23.89
C ILE A 72 -13.01 -20.17 -24.87
N GLN A 73 -13.64 -20.23 -26.04
CA GLN A 73 -13.60 -19.14 -27.00
C GLN A 73 -14.25 -17.86 -26.48
N THR A 74 -15.30 -17.98 -25.66
CA THR A 74 -15.94 -16.82 -25.00
C THR A 74 -15.03 -16.24 -23.91
N TRP A 75 -14.41 -17.08 -23.08
CA TRP A 75 -13.47 -16.63 -22.06
C TRP A 75 -12.22 -15.97 -22.65
N ALA A 76 -11.72 -16.47 -23.79
CA ALA A 76 -10.59 -15.84 -24.49
C ALA A 76 -10.94 -14.40 -24.92
N LYS A 77 -12.14 -14.18 -25.47
CA LYS A 77 -12.62 -12.84 -25.83
C LYS A 77 -12.80 -11.94 -24.61
N ALA A 78 -13.42 -12.45 -23.54
CA ALA A 78 -13.63 -11.71 -22.31
C ALA A 78 -12.29 -11.31 -21.67
N TYR A 79 -11.33 -12.23 -21.60
CA TYR A 79 -9.98 -11.94 -21.12
C TYR A 79 -9.29 -10.85 -21.94
N GLY A 80 -9.41 -10.87 -23.26
CA GLY A 80 -8.88 -9.82 -24.15
C GLY A 80 -9.40 -8.43 -23.77
N VAL A 81 -10.70 -8.29 -23.56
CA VAL A 81 -11.32 -7.00 -23.14
C VAL A 81 -10.81 -6.55 -21.77
N ILE A 82 -10.68 -7.49 -20.83
CA ILE A 82 -10.16 -7.20 -19.47
C ILE A 82 -8.70 -6.76 -19.57
N ALA A 83 -7.85 -7.49 -20.29
CA ALA A 83 -6.45 -7.18 -20.48
C ALA A 83 -6.24 -5.79 -21.10
N ASP A 84 -7.02 -5.46 -22.14
CA ASP A 84 -6.97 -4.14 -22.79
C ASP A 84 -7.31 -3.01 -21.81
N ALA A 85 -8.32 -3.20 -20.94
CA ALA A 85 -8.67 -2.22 -19.92
C ALA A 85 -7.54 -1.99 -18.90
N PHE A 86 -6.89 -3.07 -18.44
CA PHE A 86 -5.72 -2.97 -17.55
C PHE A 86 -4.55 -2.27 -18.25
N ILE A 87 -4.19 -2.70 -19.46
CA ILE A 87 -3.09 -2.11 -20.23
C ILE A 87 -3.30 -0.60 -20.45
N MET A 88 -4.53 -0.19 -20.75
CA MET A 88 -4.86 1.23 -20.92
C MET A 88 -4.65 2.03 -19.63
N VAL A 89 -5.17 1.53 -18.50
CA VAL A 89 -5.00 2.18 -17.18
C VAL A 89 -3.53 2.21 -16.77
N GLU A 90 -2.80 1.12 -16.95
CA GLU A 90 -1.38 1.02 -16.61
C GLU A 90 -0.53 1.95 -17.47
N LYS A 91 -0.86 2.12 -18.74
CA LYS A 91 -0.18 3.09 -19.62
C LYS A 91 -0.27 4.51 -19.05
N GLU A 92 -1.45 4.94 -18.60
CA GLU A 92 -1.62 6.26 -17.97
C GLU A 92 -0.79 6.38 -16.69
N ILE A 93 -0.71 5.31 -15.89
CA ILE A 93 0.10 5.29 -14.66
C ILE A 93 1.59 5.41 -15.02
N TYR A 94 2.09 4.61 -15.99
CA TYR A 94 3.50 4.67 -16.42
C TYR A 94 3.89 6.04 -16.95
N GLU A 95 3.02 6.69 -17.74
CA GLU A 95 3.25 8.04 -18.26
C GLU A 95 3.38 9.09 -17.15
N GLY A 96 2.76 8.87 -15.99
CA GLY A 96 2.83 9.75 -14.81
C GLY A 96 3.94 9.42 -13.82
N MET A 97 4.68 8.32 -13.99
CA MET A 97 5.75 7.91 -13.07
C MET A 97 6.98 8.80 -13.20
N ALA A 98 7.65 9.08 -12.08
CA ALA A 98 8.83 9.94 -12.03
C ALA A 98 10.05 9.37 -12.79
N TRP A 99 10.13 8.05 -12.91
CA TRP A 99 11.14 7.33 -13.72
C TRP A 99 10.64 5.95 -14.13
N ASP A 100 11.24 5.41 -15.18
CA ASP A 100 10.95 4.07 -15.68
C ASP A 100 11.80 3.01 -15.00
N GLY A 101 11.21 1.86 -14.74
CA GLY A 101 11.90 0.67 -14.22
C GLY A 101 12.42 0.84 -12.79
N PHE A 102 13.40 0.02 -12.47
CA PHE A 102 14.11 0.07 -11.20
C PHE A 102 15.41 0.84 -11.40
N LYS A 103 15.60 1.93 -10.64
CA LYS A 103 16.82 2.75 -10.67
C LYS A 103 17.65 2.52 -9.40
N PRO A 104 18.99 2.68 -9.48
CA PRO A 104 19.86 2.57 -8.32
C PRO A 104 19.79 3.80 -7.41
N PHE A 105 19.70 3.56 -6.11
CA PHE A 105 19.70 4.56 -5.06
C PHE A 105 20.69 4.18 -3.98
N LYS A 106 21.43 5.15 -3.46
CA LYS A 106 22.39 4.93 -2.39
C LYS A 106 21.70 4.99 -1.03
N VAL A 107 21.89 3.99 -0.19
CA VAL A 107 21.44 4.01 1.20
C VAL A 107 22.34 4.97 1.97
N SER A 108 21.81 6.11 2.37
CA SER A 108 22.54 7.15 3.10
C SER A 108 22.42 7.02 4.61
N LYS A 109 21.30 6.43 5.09
CA LYS A 109 21.04 6.26 6.53
C LYS A 109 20.12 5.07 6.79
N ILE A 110 20.39 4.34 7.88
CA ILE A 110 19.51 3.29 8.41
C ILE A 110 19.28 3.57 9.89
N GLU A 111 18.03 3.72 10.31
CA GLU A 111 17.65 3.96 11.69
C GLU A 111 16.81 2.81 12.23
N THR A 112 17.13 2.34 13.43
CA THR A 112 16.25 1.42 14.17
C THR A 112 15.15 2.23 14.83
N VAL A 113 13.90 2.07 14.35
CA VAL A 113 12.73 2.80 14.84
C VAL A 113 12.06 2.06 15.99
N THR A 114 11.91 0.74 15.84
CA THR A 114 11.48 -0.21 16.87
C THR A 114 12.33 -1.47 16.77
N PRO A 115 12.21 -2.44 17.69
CA PRO A 115 12.95 -3.71 17.58
C PRO A 115 12.73 -4.46 16.25
N ASP A 116 11.59 -4.25 15.58
CA ASP A 116 11.20 -4.92 14.34
C ASP A 116 11.00 -3.97 13.14
N ILE A 117 11.21 -2.65 13.32
CA ILE A 117 11.08 -1.67 12.22
C ILE A 117 12.37 -0.87 12.07
N LYS A 118 12.88 -0.81 10.84
CA LYS A 118 13.96 0.09 10.42
C LYS A 118 13.46 1.10 9.41
N ALA A 119 13.96 2.32 9.47
CA ALA A 119 13.80 3.35 8.44
C ALA A 119 15.05 3.40 7.57
N PHE A 120 14.85 3.37 6.26
CA PHE A 120 15.90 3.46 5.24
C PHE A 120 15.76 4.81 4.53
N THR A 121 16.80 5.60 4.55
CA THR A 121 16.90 6.83 3.76
C THR A 121 17.84 6.59 2.58
N VAL A 122 17.35 6.88 1.39
CA VAL A 122 18.11 6.76 0.14
C VAL A 122 18.27 8.10 -0.54
N THR A 123 19.33 8.21 -1.33
CA THR A 123 19.67 9.40 -2.14
C THR A 123 19.91 9.01 -3.59
N SER A 124 19.77 9.98 -4.50
CA SER A 124 20.09 9.82 -5.92
C SER A 124 20.77 11.08 -6.45
N GLU A 125 21.74 10.89 -7.33
CA GLU A 125 22.38 11.99 -8.07
C GLU A 125 21.64 12.34 -9.37
N THR A 126 20.73 11.44 -9.81
CA THR A 126 20.09 11.53 -11.14
C THR A 126 18.58 11.71 -11.09
N GLN A 127 17.94 11.43 -9.95
CA GLN A 127 16.49 11.50 -9.79
C GLN A 127 16.11 12.60 -8.79
N ASP A 128 15.05 13.34 -9.12
CA ASP A 128 14.38 14.24 -8.17
C ASP A 128 13.42 13.42 -7.30
N LEU A 129 13.76 13.25 -6.02
CA LEU A 129 13.03 12.41 -5.08
C LEU A 129 11.84 13.13 -4.43
N SER A 130 11.58 14.40 -4.77
CA SER A 130 10.37 15.12 -4.38
C SER A 130 9.14 14.76 -5.22
N GLN A 131 9.32 14.00 -6.30
CA GLN A 131 8.27 13.62 -7.26
C GLN A 131 7.41 12.46 -6.72
N PHE A 132 6.75 12.67 -5.59
CA PHE A 132 5.77 11.74 -5.05
C PHE A 132 4.59 12.47 -4.39
N THR A 133 3.46 11.77 -4.30
CA THR A 133 2.31 12.21 -3.52
C THR A 133 2.35 11.51 -2.15
N PRO A 134 2.23 12.23 -1.02
CA PRO A 134 2.13 11.63 0.31
C PRO A 134 1.05 10.54 0.38
N GLY A 135 1.43 9.38 0.93
CA GLY A 135 0.63 8.15 0.92
C GLY A 135 1.09 7.11 -0.12
N GLN A 136 1.88 7.50 -1.10
CA GLN A 136 2.46 6.60 -2.10
C GLN A 136 3.55 5.69 -1.51
N TYR A 137 3.89 4.65 -2.26
CA TYR A 137 4.92 3.67 -1.94
C TYR A 137 5.90 3.49 -3.10
N ILE A 138 7.09 2.99 -2.79
CA ILE A 138 8.08 2.48 -3.73
C ILE A 138 8.14 0.96 -3.66
N THR A 139 8.72 0.34 -4.67
CA THR A 139 9.06 -1.09 -4.65
C THR A 139 10.56 -1.24 -4.61
N VAL A 140 11.06 -2.01 -3.64
CA VAL A 140 12.45 -2.45 -3.59
C VAL A 140 12.58 -3.73 -4.39
N ASP A 141 13.53 -3.78 -5.33
CA ASP A 141 14.00 -4.98 -6.04
C ASP A 141 15.35 -5.39 -5.47
N ILE A 142 15.42 -6.51 -4.75
CA ILE A 142 16.59 -6.94 -4.03
C ILE A 142 17.07 -8.32 -4.50
N GLU A 143 18.37 -8.45 -4.65
CA GLU A 143 19.08 -9.73 -4.73
C GLU A 143 19.65 -10.06 -3.34
N SER A 144 19.49 -11.29 -2.90
CA SER A 144 20.08 -11.80 -1.66
C SER A 144 20.73 -13.15 -1.95
N GLU A 145 21.88 -13.42 -1.36
CA GLU A 145 22.54 -14.72 -1.48
C GLU A 145 21.69 -15.88 -0.95
N LYS A 146 20.72 -15.55 -0.09
CA LYS A 146 19.77 -16.52 0.48
C LYS A 146 18.59 -16.83 -0.44
N LEU A 147 18.40 -16.05 -1.53
CA LEU A 147 17.27 -16.19 -2.46
C LEU A 147 17.75 -16.64 -3.83
N PRO A 148 17.13 -17.67 -4.45
CA PRO A 148 17.47 -18.13 -5.80
C PRO A 148 16.96 -17.20 -6.91
N TYR A 149 16.32 -16.06 -6.56
CA TYR A 149 15.70 -15.10 -7.49
C TYR A 149 15.68 -13.70 -6.86
N LYS A 150 15.56 -12.69 -7.71
CA LYS A 150 15.26 -11.32 -7.26
C LYS A 150 13.86 -11.25 -6.65
N ALA A 151 13.76 -10.60 -5.51
CA ALA A 151 12.50 -10.46 -4.79
C ALA A 151 12.12 -8.99 -4.68
N LYS A 152 10.82 -8.71 -4.78
CA LYS A 152 10.26 -7.36 -4.80
C LYS A 152 9.24 -7.18 -3.69
N ARG A 153 9.28 -6.03 -2.98
CA ARG A 153 8.27 -5.65 -1.98
C ARG A 153 8.04 -4.15 -1.99
N HIS A 154 6.79 -3.78 -1.71
CA HIS A 154 6.35 -2.39 -1.60
C HIS A 154 6.60 -1.87 -0.19
N TYR A 155 7.06 -0.62 -0.09
CA TYR A 155 7.24 0.10 1.17
C TYR A 155 6.73 1.52 1.03
N SER A 156 5.87 1.93 1.96
CA SER A 156 5.29 3.27 1.96
C SER A 156 6.35 4.32 2.27
N ILE A 157 6.24 5.46 1.61
CA ILE A 157 7.13 6.60 1.80
C ILE A 157 6.73 7.33 3.08
N VAL A 158 7.67 7.46 4.00
CA VAL A 158 7.51 8.17 5.27
C VAL A 158 7.81 9.67 5.10
N ASP A 159 8.87 9.96 4.36
CA ASP A 159 9.36 11.31 4.12
C ASP A 159 10.14 11.37 2.81
N GLY A 160 10.30 12.56 2.23
CA GLY A 160 11.10 12.77 1.05
C GLY A 160 11.23 14.23 0.69
N GLY A 161 12.26 14.53 -0.05
CA GLY A 161 12.59 15.83 -0.60
C GLY A 161 13.35 15.66 -1.90
N LYS A 162 13.91 16.74 -2.43
CA LYS A 162 14.61 16.69 -3.70
C LYS A 162 15.76 15.66 -3.70
N ASP A 163 16.49 15.56 -2.59
CA ASP A 163 17.75 14.82 -2.51
C ASP A 163 17.65 13.50 -1.74
N PHE A 164 16.50 13.21 -1.12
CA PHE A 164 16.33 12.01 -0.30
C PHE A 164 14.91 11.48 -0.32
N LEU A 165 14.77 10.19 0.01
CA LEU A 165 13.51 9.52 0.26
C LEU A 165 13.69 8.52 1.39
N THR A 166 12.74 8.51 2.34
CA THR A 166 12.75 7.60 3.50
C THR A 166 11.53 6.68 3.45
N PHE A 167 11.74 5.40 3.68
CA PHE A 167 10.68 4.40 3.81
C PHE A 167 10.92 3.49 5.02
N GLY A 168 9.83 2.96 5.59
CA GLY A 168 9.86 2.09 6.76
C GLY A 168 9.72 0.62 6.39
N VAL A 169 10.54 -0.24 7.00
CA VAL A 169 10.54 -1.68 6.76
C VAL A 169 10.34 -2.42 8.08
N LYS A 170 9.18 -3.06 8.23
CA LYS A 170 8.97 -4.01 9.31
C LYS A 170 9.52 -5.37 8.94
N ARG A 171 10.31 -5.99 9.82
CA ARG A 171 10.70 -7.40 9.70
C ARG A 171 9.45 -8.27 9.80
N ASP A 172 9.11 -8.97 8.74
CA ASP A 172 7.97 -9.89 8.72
C ASP A 172 8.41 -11.24 9.28
N VAL A 173 8.11 -11.46 10.55
CA VAL A 173 8.34 -12.75 11.24
C VAL A 173 6.98 -13.33 11.61
N ASN A 174 6.57 -14.35 10.90
CA ASN A 174 5.39 -15.15 11.22
C ASN A 174 5.83 -16.56 11.64
N GLU A 175 5.03 -17.26 12.46
CA GLU A 175 5.33 -18.61 12.93
C GLU A 175 5.78 -19.54 11.78
N GLY A 176 7.07 -19.86 11.76
CA GLY A 176 7.71 -20.74 10.77
C GLY A 176 8.11 -20.12 9.43
N HIS A 177 7.92 -18.80 9.21
CA HIS A 177 8.34 -18.10 7.99
C HIS A 177 8.84 -16.69 8.29
N GLU A 178 10.06 -16.41 7.84
CA GLU A 178 10.58 -15.04 7.76
C GLU A 178 10.27 -14.44 6.38
N GLY A 179 9.88 -13.16 6.35
CA GLY A 179 9.70 -12.44 5.10
C GLY A 179 11.03 -12.23 4.39
N GLU A 180 11.20 -12.82 3.22
CA GLU A 180 12.46 -12.88 2.48
C GLU A 180 13.10 -11.49 2.30
N VAL A 181 12.35 -10.52 1.75
CA VAL A 181 12.87 -9.17 1.46
C VAL A 181 13.07 -8.34 2.73
N SER A 182 12.12 -8.38 3.67
CA SER A 182 12.24 -7.61 4.91
C SER A 182 13.41 -8.09 5.76
N THR A 183 13.66 -9.40 5.81
CA THR A 183 14.81 -9.98 6.50
C THR A 183 16.13 -9.59 5.82
N ALA A 184 16.21 -9.69 4.49
CA ALA A 184 17.41 -9.26 3.75
C ALA A 184 17.70 -7.76 3.96
N LEU A 185 16.68 -6.89 3.92
CA LEU A 185 16.85 -5.47 4.20
C LEU A 185 17.36 -5.21 5.62
N HIS A 186 16.89 -5.95 6.62
CA HIS A 186 17.32 -5.79 8.00
C HIS A 186 18.74 -6.33 8.27
N ASP A 187 19.13 -7.43 7.63
CA ASP A 187 20.32 -8.18 8.00
C ASP A 187 21.49 -7.96 7.05
N GLU A 188 21.24 -7.68 5.78
CA GLU A 188 22.27 -7.68 4.73
C GLU A 188 22.54 -6.28 4.16
N VAL A 189 21.61 -5.33 4.30
CA VAL A 189 21.75 -3.97 3.75
C VAL A 189 22.36 -3.03 4.77
N HIS A 190 23.38 -2.28 4.33
CA HIS A 190 24.16 -1.34 5.14
C HIS A 190 24.16 0.06 4.52
N GLU A 191 24.49 1.06 5.29
CA GLU A 191 24.73 2.42 4.79
C GLU A 191 25.88 2.41 3.77
N GLY A 192 25.67 3.05 2.64
CA GLY A 192 26.56 3.04 1.49
C GLY A 192 26.22 2.00 0.42
N ASP A 193 25.37 1.04 0.71
CA ASP A 193 24.89 0.07 -0.28
C ASP A 193 23.95 0.71 -1.32
N THR A 194 23.74 0.00 -2.40
CA THR A 194 22.81 0.39 -3.47
C THR A 194 21.55 -0.45 -3.42
N LEU A 195 20.39 0.18 -3.36
CA LEU A 195 19.08 -0.45 -3.56
C LEU A 195 18.49 -0.04 -4.91
N TYR A 196 17.75 -0.95 -5.52
CA TYR A 196 17.02 -0.67 -6.76
C TYR A 196 15.55 -0.42 -6.42
N LEU A 197 15.04 0.77 -6.78
CA LEU A 197 13.69 1.21 -6.46
C LEU A 197 12.89 1.54 -7.70
N SER A 198 11.60 1.17 -7.71
CA SER A 198 10.62 1.71 -8.64
C SER A 198 10.31 3.18 -8.31
N ALA A 199 9.77 3.92 -9.27
CA ALA A 199 9.19 5.22 -8.99
C ALA A 199 8.01 5.10 -8.01
N PRO A 200 7.71 6.17 -7.22
CA PRO A 200 6.55 6.23 -6.35
C PRO A 200 5.25 6.06 -7.13
N VAL A 201 4.35 5.24 -6.60
CA VAL A 201 3.00 5.02 -7.12
C VAL A 201 2.02 4.78 -5.98
N GLY A 202 0.72 4.78 -6.28
CA GLY A 202 -0.35 4.47 -5.34
C GLY A 202 -1.44 5.53 -5.32
N GLY A 203 -2.67 5.10 -5.03
CA GLY A 203 -3.87 5.93 -4.98
C GLY A 203 -4.24 6.44 -3.60
N PHE A 204 -3.55 5.98 -2.55
CA PHE A 204 -3.81 6.41 -1.17
C PHE A 204 -3.22 7.81 -0.95
N LYS A 205 -4.10 8.82 -0.84
CA LYS A 205 -3.71 10.24 -0.77
C LYS A 205 -4.78 11.08 -0.08
N ILE A 206 -4.45 12.32 0.29
CA ILE A 206 -5.44 13.29 0.77
C ILE A 206 -6.39 13.66 -0.37
N HIS A 207 -7.70 13.58 -0.11
CA HIS A 207 -8.76 13.90 -1.07
C HIS A 207 -9.30 15.32 -0.89
N HIS A 208 -9.56 15.74 0.35
CA HIS A 208 -10.14 17.02 0.72
C HIS A 208 -9.28 17.74 1.76
N PRO A 209 -8.15 18.38 1.35
CA PRO A 209 -7.20 18.99 2.29
C PRO A 209 -7.82 20.17 3.10
N GLU A 210 -8.93 20.71 2.64
CA GLU A 210 -9.67 21.80 3.29
C GLU A 210 -10.57 21.34 4.46
N ARG A 211 -10.77 20.02 4.62
CA ARG A 211 -11.60 19.42 5.67
C ARG A 211 -10.77 18.95 6.86
N PRO A 212 -11.37 18.78 8.05
CA PRO A 212 -10.72 18.10 9.16
C PRO A 212 -10.25 16.70 8.75
N GLN A 213 -9.06 16.30 9.19
CA GLN A 213 -8.41 15.03 8.85
C GLN A 213 -8.21 14.19 10.11
N LEU A 214 -8.59 12.91 10.06
CA LEU A 214 -8.31 11.92 11.09
C LEU A 214 -7.51 10.76 10.48
N PHE A 215 -6.33 10.51 11.02
CA PHE A 215 -5.44 9.42 10.63
C PHE A 215 -5.45 8.34 11.71
N LEU A 216 -5.77 7.11 11.34
CA LEU A 216 -5.83 5.94 12.22
C LEU A 216 -4.76 4.93 11.76
N GLY A 217 -3.64 4.86 12.45
CA GLY A 217 -2.52 3.99 12.10
C GLY A 217 -2.21 2.93 13.15
N SER A 218 -1.83 1.72 12.73
CA SER A 218 -1.35 0.68 13.64
C SER A 218 -0.08 0.02 13.12
N GLY A 219 0.91 -0.10 14.00
CA GLY A 219 2.21 -0.71 13.69
C GLY A 219 2.88 -0.02 12.49
N VAL A 220 3.39 -0.80 11.53
CA VAL A 220 4.02 -0.24 10.33
C VAL A 220 3.03 0.46 9.39
N GLY A 221 1.72 0.28 9.57
CA GLY A 221 0.69 1.04 8.84
C GLY A 221 0.73 2.55 9.09
N ILE A 222 1.47 2.99 10.10
CA ILE A 222 1.72 4.42 10.33
C ILE A 222 2.52 5.09 9.20
N THR A 223 3.33 4.33 8.44
CA THR A 223 4.28 4.88 7.48
C THR A 223 3.66 5.74 6.37
N PRO A 224 2.60 5.34 5.64
CA PRO A 224 1.98 6.23 4.66
C PRO A 224 1.26 7.41 5.34
N LEU A 225 0.74 7.21 6.54
CA LEU A 225 0.00 8.23 7.27
C LEU A 225 0.90 9.37 7.78
N ILE A 226 2.18 9.10 8.08
CA ILE A 226 3.15 10.13 8.49
C ILE A 226 3.32 11.16 7.38
N SER A 227 3.57 10.73 6.15
CA SER A 227 3.74 11.65 5.01
C SER A 227 2.47 12.44 4.70
N MET A 228 1.30 11.79 4.83
CA MET A 228 0.00 12.44 4.65
C MET A 228 -0.30 13.45 5.78
N TYR A 229 -0.01 13.08 7.03
CA TYR A 229 -0.16 13.97 8.19
C TYR A 229 0.72 15.21 8.05
N ARG A 230 1.99 15.04 7.64
CA ARG A 230 2.91 16.15 7.37
C ARG A 230 2.37 17.09 6.29
N GLN A 231 1.71 16.56 5.27
CA GLN A 231 1.15 17.37 4.17
C GLN A 231 0.06 18.34 4.66
N VAL A 232 -0.76 17.94 5.65
CA VAL A 232 -1.91 18.73 6.12
C VAL A 232 -1.66 19.40 7.47
N ALA A 233 -0.59 19.02 8.16
CA ALA A 233 -0.24 19.61 9.45
C ALA A 233 0.03 21.12 9.32
N GLY A 234 -0.58 21.90 10.22
CA GLY A 234 -0.50 23.36 10.22
C GLY A 234 -1.65 23.98 11.01
N ASP A 235 -1.90 25.26 10.77
CA ASP A 235 -2.93 26.02 11.47
C ASP A 235 -4.27 26.13 10.68
N ALA A 236 -4.30 25.66 9.43
CA ALA A 236 -5.46 25.89 8.54
C ALA A 236 -6.64 24.97 8.85
N VAL A 237 -6.38 23.68 9.06
CA VAL A 237 -7.42 22.68 9.35
C VAL A 237 -7.01 21.82 10.55
N SER A 238 -7.99 21.17 11.18
CA SER A 238 -7.70 20.18 12.21
C SER A 238 -7.11 18.91 11.58
N ALA A 239 -5.93 18.53 12.02
CA ALA A 239 -5.26 17.29 11.62
C ALA A 239 -4.97 16.45 12.88
N GLN A 240 -5.59 15.29 12.96
CA GLN A 240 -5.55 14.43 14.13
C GLN A 240 -4.96 13.07 13.75
N MET A 241 -3.98 12.61 14.53
CA MET A 241 -3.32 11.33 14.38
C MET A 241 -3.55 10.47 15.61
N ILE A 242 -4.10 9.27 15.42
CA ILE A 242 -4.14 8.22 16.44
C ILE A 242 -3.22 7.08 15.98
N HIS A 243 -2.13 6.88 16.69
CA HIS A 243 -1.19 5.78 16.44
C HIS A 243 -1.39 4.68 17.47
N VAL A 244 -1.94 3.55 17.04
CA VAL A 244 -2.19 2.38 17.90
C VAL A 244 -0.99 1.46 17.87
N ALA A 245 -0.42 1.20 19.05
CA ALA A 245 0.70 0.26 19.23
C ALA A 245 0.40 -0.76 20.34
N ALA A 246 1.08 -1.91 20.31
CA ALA A 246 0.93 -2.92 21.35
C ALA A 246 1.45 -2.42 22.68
N THR A 247 2.63 -1.79 22.65
CA THR A 247 3.37 -1.23 23.79
C THR A 247 4.07 0.05 23.36
N GLU A 248 4.59 0.79 24.31
CA GLU A 248 5.39 2.01 24.06
C GLU A 248 6.62 1.74 23.15
N THR A 249 7.32 0.63 23.38
CA THR A 249 8.49 0.25 22.57
C THR A 249 8.14 -0.18 21.14
N ALA A 250 6.89 -0.54 20.89
CA ALA A 250 6.36 -0.89 19.56
C ALA A 250 5.73 0.31 18.82
N ALA A 251 5.63 1.48 19.48
CA ALA A 251 5.13 2.70 18.86
C ALA A 251 6.20 3.30 17.94
N ALA A 252 6.03 3.09 16.63
CA ALA A 252 6.99 3.51 15.62
C ALA A 252 6.87 5.01 15.29
N PHE A 253 8.00 5.68 15.04
CA PHE A 253 8.09 7.05 14.55
C PHE A 253 7.47 8.10 15.49
N VAL A 254 7.40 7.86 16.81
CA VAL A 254 6.82 8.80 17.78
C VAL A 254 7.50 10.16 17.74
N PRO A 255 8.86 10.27 17.78
CA PRO A 255 9.52 11.58 17.70
C PRO A 255 9.19 12.37 16.44
N GLU A 256 9.05 11.69 15.32
CA GLU A 256 8.67 12.29 14.05
C GLU A 256 7.23 12.82 14.08
N LEU A 257 6.30 12.03 14.61
CA LEU A 257 4.89 12.44 14.77
C LEU A 257 4.75 13.62 15.73
N GLU A 258 5.49 13.64 16.83
CA GLU A 258 5.53 14.77 17.79
C GLU A 258 6.05 16.03 17.10
N HIS A 259 7.13 15.92 16.32
CA HIS A 259 7.69 17.05 15.57
C HIS A 259 6.66 17.62 14.56
N ILE A 260 5.98 16.76 13.79
CA ILE A 260 4.92 17.20 12.87
C ILE A 260 3.78 17.85 13.64
N THR A 261 3.35 17.27 14.76
CA THR A 261 2.25 17.80 15.58
C THR A 261 2.59 19.20 16.10
N ALA A 262 3.82 19.44 16.51
CA ALA A 262 4.28 20.73 17.00
C ALA A 262 4.31 21.85 15.93
N SER A 263 4.14 21.53 14.65
CA SER A 263 4.17 22.50 13.55
C SER A 263 2.91 23.37 13.43
N GLY A 264 1.82 23.02 14.14
CA GLY A 264 0.56 23.79 14.08
C GLY A 264 -0.33 23.57 15.32
N LYS A 265 -1.15 24.58 15.63
CA LYS A 265 -2.04 24.59 16.81
C LYS A 265 -3.23 23.63 16.66
N ASN A 266 -3.62 23.34 15.45
CA ASN A 266 -4.76 22.48 15.13
C ASN A 266 -4.36 21.02 14.89
N ASN A 267 -3.09 20.67 15.14
CA ASN A 267 -2.58 19.33 15.07
C ASN A 267 -2.69 18.63 16.42
N HIS A 268 -3.11 17.37 16.42
CA HIS A 268 -3.24 16.55 17.61
C HIS A 268 -2.68 15.16 17.36
N LEU A 269 -1.95 14.63 18.35
CA LEU A 269 -1.40 13.29 18.34
C LEU A 269 -1.86 12.54 19.59
N HIS A 270 -2.41 11.35 19.41
CA HIS A 270 -2.67 10.39 20.47
C HIS A 270 -1.93 9.08 20.16
N ILE A 271 -1.05 8.67 21.06
CA ILE A 271 -0.41 7.36 21.03
C ILE A 271 -1.23 6.42 21.91
N HIS A 272 -2.02 5.57 21.28
CA HIS A 272 -2.90 4.61 21.95
C HIS A 272 -2.14 3.30 22.21
N LEU A 273 -1.88 2.98 23.46
CA LEU A 273 -1.09 1.81 23.89
C LEU A 273 -2.03 0.70 24.39
N ARG A 274 -2.12 -0.40 23.65
CA ARG A 274 -3.05 -1.49 23.95
C ARG A 274 -2.79 -2.20 25.28
N ASP A 275 -1.55 -2.22 25.74
CA ASP A 275 -1.18 -2.78 27.06
C ASP A 275 -1.68 -1.94 28.23
N ARG A 276 -2.05 -0.68 28.02
CA ARG A 276 -2.55 0.26 29.02
C ARG A 276 -4.01 0.62 28.83
N GLU A 277 -4.47 0.76 27.58
CA GLU A 277 -5.78 1.31 27.22
C GLU A 277 -6.72 0.27 26.62
N GLY A 278 -6.20 -0.92 26.26
CA GLY A 278 -6.98 -1.95 25.57
C GLY A 278 -7.07 -1.69 24.06
N TYR A 279 -8.10 -2.24 23.43
CA TYR A 279 -8.38 -1.98 22.01
C TYR A 279 -9.06 -0.62 21.84
N LEU A 280 -8.70 0.09 20.78
CA LEU A 280 -9.35 1.35 20.42
C LEU A 280 -10.81 1.08 20.01
N GLU A 281 -11.75 1.65 20.75
CA GLU A 281 -13.17 1.39 20.60
C GLU A 281 -13.87 2.51 19.83
N ALA A 282 -15.04 2.20 19.25
CA ALA A 282 -15.82 3.16 18.45
C ALA A 282 -16.17 4.44 19.23
N ASP A 283 -16.53 4.33 20.52
CA ASP A 283 -16.90 5.48 21.34
C ASP A 283 -15.76 6.49 21.53
N GLU A 284 -14.52 6.02 21.53
CA GLU A 284 -13.33 6.87 21.64
C GLU A 284 -13.10 7.69 20.36
N LEU A 285 -13.55 7.18 19.20
CA LEU A 285 -13.41 7.88 17.93
C LEU A 285 -14.36 9.07 17.79
N LYS A 286 -15.47 9.10 18.53
CA LYS A 286 -16.51 10.14 18.41
C LYS A 286 -15.97 11.55 18.60
N MET A 287 -15.06 11.74 19.54
CA MET A 287 -14.50 13.05 19.84
C MET A 287 -13.60 13.62 18.72
N TYR A 288 -13.16 12.78 17.80
CA TYR A 288 -12.29 13.13 16.66
C TYR A 288 -13.08 13.36 15.36
N LEU A 289 -14.38 13.08 15.37
CA LEU A 289 -15.22 13.12 14.18
C LEU A 289 -16.15 14.33 14.18
N SER A 290 -16.31 14.94 13.02
CA SER A 290 -17.33 15.92 12.69
C SER A 290 -18.06 15.48 11.41
N ASP A 291 -19.11 16.20 11.02
CA ASP A 291 -19.93 15.85 9.85
C ASP A 291 -19.16 15.82 8.51
N ASN A 292 -17.96 16.40 8.47
CA ASN A 292 -17.13 16.48 7.27
C ASN A 292 -15.69 16.00 7.47
N THR A 293 -15.37 15.28 8.56
CA THR A 293 -14.03 14.73 8.79
C THR A 293 -13.71 13.66 7.76
N GLU A 294 -12.57 13.80 7.07
CA GLU A 294 -11.97 12.75 6.22
C GLU A 294 -11.16 11.81 7.10
N VAL A 295 -11.33 10.51 6.92
CA VAL A 295 -10.68 9.48 7.75
C VAL A 295 -9.78 8.59 6.90
N TYR A 296 -8.53 8.43 7.32
CA TYR A 296 -7.52 7.62 6.65
C TYR A 296 -7.04 6.51 7.58
N VAL A 297 -7.18 5.26 7.16
CA VAL A 297 -6.89 4.09 7.99
C VAL A 297 -5.83 3.22 7.34
N CYS A 298 -4.77 2.87 8.08
CA CYS A 298 -3.77 1.91 7.62
C CYS A 298 -3.20 1.10 8.78
N GLY A 299 -3.11 -0.22 8.59
CA GLY A 299 -2.60 -1.15 9.60
C GLY A 299 -2.79 -2.60 9.21
N GLY A 300 -2.56 -3.51 10.15
CA GLY A 300 -2.82 -4.93 9.95
C GLY A 300 -4.30 -5.22 9.69
N THR A 301 -4.60 -6.34 9.04
CA THR A 301 -5.97 -6.70 8.59
C THR A 301 -7.02 -6.61 9.71
N ALA A 302 -6.72 -7.15 10.90
CA ALA A 302 -7.66 -7.12 12.03
C ALA A 302 -7.93 -5.69 12.52
N PHE A 303 -6.90 -4.83 12.60
CA PHE A 303 -7.04 -3.43 12.95
C PHE A 303 -7.89 -2.68 11.91
N LEU A 304 -7.57 -2.86 10.64
CA LEU A 304 -8.29 -2.23 9.54
C LEU A 304 -9.79 -2.59 9.58
N GLN A 305 -10.11 -3.87 9.68
CA GLN A 305 -11.51 -4.35 9.77
C GLN A 305 -12.24 -3.78 10.98
N SER A 306 -11.57 -3.72 12.15
CA SER A 306 -12.15 -3.15 13.37
C SER A 306 -12.47 -1.67 13.19
N MET A 307 -11.53 -0.88 12.65
CA MET A 307 -11.74 0.56 12.44
C MET A 307 -12.82 0.84 11.39
N LEU A 308 -12.84 0.13 10.27
CA LEU A 308 -13.89 0.29 9.25
C LEU A 308 -15.28 -0.03 9.82
N LYS A 309 -15.40 -1.09 10.62
CA LYS A 309 -16.64 -1.45 11.31
C LYS A 309 -17.06 -0.39 12.33
N SER A 310 -16.12 0.15 13.11
CA SER A 310 -16.39 1.21 14.08
C SER A 310 -16.86 2.49 13.40
N LEU A 311 -16.21 2.92 12.32
CA LEU A 311 -16.58 4.11 11.55
C LEU A 311 -17.98 3.96 10.92
N GLN A 312 -18.29 2.78 10.38
CA GLN A 312 -19.61 2.46 9.85
C GLN A 312 -20.69 2.54 10.96
N ALA A 313 -20.43 1.95 12.14
CA ALA A 313 -21.34 1.99 13.27
C ALA A 313 -21.58 3.42 13.80
N LEU A 314 -20.60 4.30 13.65
CA LEU A 314 -20.71 5.74 13.97
C LEU A 314 -21.38 6.57 12.88
N GLY A 315 -21.80 5.96 11.77
CA GLY A 315 -22.48 6.63 10.68
C GLY A 315 -21.57 7.51 9.79
N VAL A 316 -20.25 7.25 9.80
CA VAL A 316 -19.33 7.94 8.88
C VAL A 316 -19.61 7.45 7.46
N GLU A 317 -19.86 8.38 6.56
CA GLU A 317 -20.13 8.09 5.14
C GLU A 317 -18.91 7.41 4.50
N GLN A 318 -19.18 6.39 3.67
CA GLN A 318 -18.14 5.56 3.07
C GLN A 318 -17.17 6.36 2.20
N GLU A 319 -17.65 7.41 1.53
CA GLU A 319 -16.87 8.30 0.68
C GLU A 319 -15.82 9.12 1.45
N ARG A 320 -15.99 9.26 2.75
CA ARG A 320 -15.05 9.95 3.65
C ARG A 320 -14.06 9.01 4.34
N VAL A 321 -14.17 7.71 4.10
CA VAL A 321 -13.30 6.70 4.70
C VAL A 321 -12.36 6.13 3.65
N HIS A 322 -11.08 6.42 3.79
CA HIS A 322 -10.01 5.99 2.89
C HIS A 322 -9.09 5.03 3.63
N PHE A 323 -8.67 3.96 2.98
CA PHE A 323 -7.78 3.01 3.61
C PHE A 323 -6.76 2.40 2.64
N GLU A 324 -5.59 2.05 3.18
CA GLU A 324 -4.57 1.28 2.49
C GLU A 324 -4.36 -0.07 3.18
N THR A 325 -4.08 -1.09 2.39
CA THR A 325 -3.84 -2.45 2.88
C THR A 325 -2.55 -3.02 2.28
N PHE A 326 -1.75 -3.68 3.10
CA PHE A 326 -0.51 -4.36 2.68
C PHE A 326 -0.74 -5.80 2.18
N VAL A 327 -1.99 -6.26 2.19
CA VAL A 327 -2.44 -7.50 1.54
C VAL A 327 -3.30 -7.16 0.33
N PRO A 328 -3.55 -8.10 -0.60
CA PRO A 328 -4.47 -7.84 -1.73
C PRO A 328 -5.82 -7.33 -1.23
N ARG A 329 -6.30 -6.20 -1.76
CA ARG A 329 -7.50 -5.49 -1.30
C ARG A 329 -8.75 -6.39 -1.29
N LEU A 330 -8.88 -7.27 -2.29
CA LEU A 330 -9.98 -8.24 -2.37
C LEU A 330 -9.97 -9.30 -1.26
N SER A 331 -8.86 -9.41 -0.50
CA SER A 331 -8.75 -10.30 0.66
C SER A 331 -9.24 -9.64 1.95
N VAL A 332 -9.64 -8.37 1.93
CA VAL A 332 -10.19 -7.64 3.07
C VAL A 332 -11.70 -7.54 2.86
N PRO A 333 -12.53 -8.30 3.58
CA PRO A 333 -13.97 -8.11 3.57
C PRO A 333 -14.29 -6.71 4.11
N VAL A 334 -14.96 -5.91 3.32
CA VAL A 334 -15.46 -4.58 3.71
C VAL A 334 -16.96 -4.68 3.93
#